data_0eafdfb48f6523b9405c49defcf76826
#
_entry.id   0eafdfb48f6523b9405c49defcf76826
#
_cell.length_a   1.000
_cell.length_b   1.000
_cell.length_c   1.000
_cell.angle_alpha   90.00
_cell.angle_beta   90.00
_cell.angle_gamma   90.00
#
_symmetry.space_group_name_H-M   'P 1'
#
loop_
_entity.id
_entity.type
_entity.pdbx_description
1 polymer ?
#
loop_
_entity_poly.entity_id
_entity_poly.type
_entity_poly.pdbx_seq_one_letter_code
_entity_poly.pdbx_strand_id
1 'polypeptide(L)'
;MKKLTAKQEWALEQIKQLQYSENLSAAAVCKKIGISDSSYSAIKSGTYNGDVDKQMKKVIEYFETKQAAAEIYVGTDYKETSISSNVYKIIRNCQLQGGLAIACGDAGIGKTQACRQYYREHGTNCTYITVNPCIKSSKSVLELIGSKLNVSSGSVSRLWLEISSKLSDGMVII
;
A
#
# COMPACT_ATOMS: atom_id res chain seq x y z
N MET A 1 -27.44 13.48 23.29
CA MET A 1 -26.55 12.84 22.30
C MET A 1 -26.82 13.45 20.92
N LYS A 2 -25.83 14.07 20.29
CA LYS A 2 -25.98 14.59 18.92
C LYS A 2 -26.04 13.38 17.98
N LYS A 3 -27.14 13.23 17.24
CA LYS A 3 -27.32 12.12 16.29
C LYS A 3 -26.36 12.35 15.13
N LEU A 4 -25.57 11.34 14.77
CA LEU A 4 -24.67 11.41 13.63
C LEU A 4 -25.48 11.50 12.32
N THR A 5 -24.95 12.19 11.34
CA THR A 5 -25.53 12.22 10.00
C THR A 5 -25.20 10.91 9.25
N ALA A 6 -26.01 10.55 8.26
CA ALA A 6 -25.76 9.37 7.43
C ALA A 6 -24.34 9.35 6.83
N LYS A 7 -23.82 10.52 6.45
CA LYS A 7 -22.46 10.68 5.91
C LYS A 7 -21.37 10.44 6.96
N GLN A 8 -21.63 10.80 8.21
CA GLN A 8 -20.73 10.54 9.35
C GLN A 8 -20.75 9.05 9.75
N GLU A 9 -21.91 8.42 9.73
CA GLU A 9 -22.02 6.97 9.97
C GLU A 9 -21.31 6.17 8.88
N TRP A 10 -21.48 6.55 7.61
CA TRP A 10 -20.70 5.98 6.51
C TRP A 10 -19.20 6.11 6.73
N ALA A 11 -18.72 7.28 7.13
CA ALA A 11 -17.30 7.51 7.37
C ALA A 11 -16.72 6.65 8.51
N LEU A 12 -17.49 6.42 9.58
CA LEU A 12 -17.10 5.50 10.65
C LEU A 12 -17.03 4.04 10.18
N GLU A 13 -17.92 3.65 9.27
CA GLU A 13 -17.88 2.32 8.69
C GLU A 13 -16.66 2.12 7.78
N GLN A 14 -16.28 3.15 7.00
CA GLN A 14 -15.07 3.13 6.19
C GLN A 14 -13.80 2.94 7.04
N ILE A 15 -13.74 3.52 8.25
CA ILE A 15 -12.62 3.28 9.18
C ILE A 15 -12.53 1.80 9.53
N LYS A 16 -13.65 1.15 9.85
CA LYS A 16 -13.66 -0.28 10.18
C LYS A 16 -13.22 -1.13 8.98
N GLN A 17 -13.76 -0.85 7.80
CA GLN A 17 -13.37 -1.57 6.58
C GLN A 17 -11.88 -1.44 6.29
N LEU A 18 -11.29 -0.25 6.49
CA LEU A 18 -9.86 -0.03 6.34
C LEU A 18 -9.04 -0.79 7.37
N GLN A 19 -9.52 -0.92 8.61
CA GLN A 19 -8.89 -1.74 9.63
C GLN A 19 -8.81 -3.22 9.20
N TYR A 20 -9.90 -3.77 8.68
CA TYR A 20 -9.95 -5.16 8.24
C TYR A 20 -9.11 -5.39 6.97
N SER A 21 -9.23 -4.54 5.97
CA SER A 21 -8.55 -4.73 4.67
C SER A 21 -7.03 -4.60 4.76
N GLU A 22 -6.53 -3.70 5.62
CA GLU A 22 -5.09 -3.46 5.78
C GLU A 22 -4.52 -4.14 7.06
N ASN A 23 -5.34 -4.87 7.80
CA ASN A 23 -4.98 -5.50 9.09
C ASN A 23 -4.31 -4.52 10.07
N LEU A 24 -4.89 -3.33 10.20
CA LEU A 24 -4.37 -2.24 11.02
C LEU A 24 -5.16 -2.07 12.31
N SER A 25 -4.48 -1.62 13.37
CA SER A 25 -5.15 -1.18 14.59
C SER A 25 -5.95 0.12 14.36
N ALA A 26 -6.98 0.36 15.20
CA ALA A 26 -7.75 1.60 15.17
C ALA A 26 -6.86 2.85 15.26
N ALA A 27 -5.88 2.82 16.19
CA ALA A 27 -4.92 3.90 16.37
C ALA A 27 -4.07 4.17 15.11
N ALA A 28 -3.64 3.12 14.41
CA ALA A 28 -2.87 3.25 13.17
C ALA A 28 -3.70 3.88 12.04
N VAL A 29 -4.97 3.48 11.90
CA VAL A 29 -5.88 4.08 10.91
C VAL A 29 -6.21 5.53 11.27
N CYS A 30 -6.51 5.83 12.54
CA CYS A 30 -6.76 7.19 13.00
C CYS A 30 -5.57 8.12 12.74
N LYS A 31 -4.34 7.63 12.96
CA LYS A 31 -3.11 8.37 12.64
C LYS A 31 -2.98 8.66 11.15
N LYS A 32 -3.33 7.70 10.27
CA LYS A 32 -3.34 7.92 8.80
C LYS A 32 -4.35 9.01 8.38
N ILE A 33 -5.50 9.07 9.04
CA ILE A 33 -6.56 10.03 8.74
C ILE A 33 -6.27 11.41 9.37
N GLY A 34 -5.41 11.49 10.38
CA GLY A 34 -5.09 12.72 11.10
C GLY A 34 -6.08 13.07 12.22
N ILE A 35 -6.67 12.04 12.85
CA ILE A 35 -7.49 12.15 14.06
C ILE A 35 -6.86 11.35 15.20
N SER A 36 -7.18 11.70 16.47
CA SER A 36 -6.71 10.89 17.60
C SER A 36 -7.61 9.67 17.82
N ASP A 37 -7.03 8.57 18.26
CA ASP A 37 -7.76 7.35 18.63
C ASP A 37 -8.79 7.59 19.73
N SER A 38 -8.46 8.44 20.71
CA SER A 38 -9.37 8.87 21.76
C SER A 38 -10.58 9.63 21.22
N SER A 39 -10.38 10.54 20.25
CA SER A 39 -11.48 11.24 19.58
C SER A 39 -12.38 10.28 18.79
N TYR A 40 -11.78 9.34 18.06
CA TYR A 40 -12.54 8.32 17.32
C TYR A 40 -13.39 7.47 18.27
N SER A 41 -12.80 6.94 19.35
CA SER A 41 -13.50 6.12 20.33
C SER A 41 -14.63 6.88 21.02
N ALA A 42 -14.39 8.15 21.40
CA ALA A 42 -15.39 9.00 22.02
C ALA A 42 -16.53 9.39 21.06
N ILE A 43 -16.25 9.62 19.78
CA ILE A 43 -17.29 9.88 18.77
C ILE A 43 -18.13 8.62 18.56
N LYS A 44 -17.50 7.45 18.46
CA LYS A 44 -18.19 6.16 18.29
C LYS A 44 -19.10 5.83 19.48
N SER A 45 -18.69 6.16 20.71
CA SER A 45 -19.50 5.95 21.91
C SER A 45 -20.49 7.09 22.20
N GLY A 46 -20.47 8.18 21.44
CA GLY A 46 -21.33 9.34 21.64
C GLY A 46 -20.96 10.20 22.84
N THR A 47 -19.75 10.04 23.41
CA THR A 47 -19.25 10.76 24.59
C THR A 47 -18.30 11.90 24.26
N TYR A 48 -18.10 12.18 22.97
CA TYR A 48 -17.18 13.24 22.53
C TYR A 48 -17.73 14.64 22.86
N ASN A 49 -17.00 15.39 23.67
CA ASN A 49 -17.39 16.73 24.12
C ASN A 49 -16.92 17.88 23.21
N GLY A 50 -16.14 17.56 22.16
CA GLY A 50 -15.64 18.54 21.20
C GLY A 50 -16.54 18.69 19.96
N ASP A 51 -16.02 19.39 18.97
CA ASP A 51 -16.70 19.57 17.69
C ASP A 51 -16.62 18.29 16.85
N VAL A 52 -17.68 17.48 16.90
CA VAL A 52 -17.82 16.23 16.14
C VAL A 52 -17.76 16.50 14.63
N ASP A 53 -18.41 17.57 14.17
CA ASP A 53 -18.50 17.90 12.74
C ASP A 53 -17.13 18.21 12.16
N LYS A 54 -16.28 18.92 12.91
CA LYS A 54 -14.90 19.22 12.51
C LYS A 54 -14.03 17.97 12.41
N GLN A 55 -14.17 17.02 13.34
CA GLN A 55 -13.39 15.77 13.29
C GLN A 55 -13.89 14.86 12.15
N MET A 56 -15.20 14.72 12.03
CA MET A 56 -15.79 13.87 10.99
C MET A 56 -15.58 14.44 9.59
N LYS A 57 -15.48 15.76 9.42
CA LYS A 57 -15.10 16.37 8.16
C LYS A 57 -13.76 15.87 7.65
N LYS A 58 -12.73 15.78 8.50
CA LYS A 58 -11.41 15.22 8.12
C LYS A 58 -11.51 13.77 7.67
N VAL A 59 -12.31 12.96 8.36
CA VAL A 59 -12.52 11.55 8.02
C VAL A 59 -13.20 11.43 6.66
N ILE A 60 -14.25 12.19 6.44
CA ILE A 60 -14.99 12.21 5.17
C ILE A 60 -14.08 12.64 4.02
N GLU A 61 -13.36 13.75 4.14
CA GLU A 61 -12.43 14.25 3.13
C GLU A 61 -11.35 13.22 2.78
N TYR A 62 -10.82 12.52 3.78
CA TYR A 62 -9.83 11.46 3.55
C TYR A 62 -10.38 10.33 2.67
N PHE A 63 -11.58 9.83 2.99
CA PHE A 63 -12.17 8.73 2.22
C PHE A 63 -12.70 9.17 0.87
N GLU A 64 -13.29 10.35 0.74
CA GLU A 64 -13.69 10.93 -0.55
C GLU A 64 -12.49 11.12 -1.48
N THR A 65 -11.37 11.63 -0.96
CA THR A 65 -10.13 11.77 -1.74
C THR A 65 -9.59 10.40 -2.16
N LYS A 66 -9.64 9.41 -1.26
CA LYS A 66 -9.21 8.04 -1.56
C LYS A 66 -10.10 7.38 -2.62
N GLN A 67 -11.41 7.59 -2.56
CA GLN A 67 -12.37 7.10 -3.57
C GLN A 67 -12.16 7.80 -4.92
N ALA A 68 -12.07 9.11 -4.94
CA ALA A 68 -11.80 9.87 -6.17
C ALA A 68 -10.47 9.44 -6.82
N ALA A 69 -9.42 9.22 -6.01
CA ALA A 69 -8.17 8.69 -6.52
C ALA A 69 -8.33 7.27 -7.11
N ALA A 70 -9.13 6.42 -6.48
CA ALA A 70 -9.41 5.09 -6.99
C ALA A 70 -10.20 5.15 -8.32
N GLU A 71 -11.19 6.02 -8.43
CA GLU A 71 -11.99 6.22 -9.65
C GLU A 71 -11.13 6.76 -10.81
N ILE A 72 -10.22 7.70 -10.54
CA ILE A 72 -9.26 8.19 -11.54
C ILE A 72 -8.36 7.03 -12.02
N TYR A 73 -7.97 6.14 -11.10
CA TYR A 73 -7.15 4.98 -11.46
C TYR A 73 -7.92 3.88 -12.21
N VAL A 74 -9.22 3.72 -11.96
CA VAL A 74 -10.09 2.78 -12.69
C VAL A 74 -10.39 3.29 -14.11
N GLY A 75 -10.42 4.61 -14.31
CA GLY A 75 -10.65 5.23 -15.62
C GLY A 75 -9.44 5.24 -16.57
N THR A 76 -8.24 4.90 -16.09
CA THR A 76 -7.08 4.67 -16.97
C THR A 76 -6.98 3.19 -17.28
N ASP A 77 -7.74 2.72 -18.27
CA ASP A 77 -7.56 1.40 -18.83
C ASP A 77 -6.08 1.19 -19.16
N TYR A 78 -5.46 0.21 -18.47
CA TYR A 78 -4.11 -0.18 -18.83
C TYR A 78 -4.14 -0.66 -20.29
N LYS A 79 -3.50 0.11 -21.16
CA LYS A 79 -3.31 -0.31 -22.55
C LYS A 79 -1.95 -0.97 -22.66
N GLU A 80 -1.97 -2.20 -23.08
CA GLU A 80 -0.74 -2.91 -23.38
C GLU A 80 -0.03 -2.22 -24.57
N THR A 81 1.25 -1.93 -24.35
CA THR A 81 2.16 -1.39 -25.36
C THR A 81 3.29 -2.40 -25.59
N SER A 82 4.01 -2.31 -26.70
CA SER A 82 5.18 -3.17 -26.95
C SER A 82 6.21 -3.09 -25.81
N ILE A 83 6.38 -1.92 -25.21
CA ILE A 83 7.30 -1.70 -24.08
C ILE A 83 6.77 -2.39 -22.83
N SER A 84 5.50 -2.21 -22.50
CA SER A 84 4.91 -2.85 -21.32
C SER A 84 4.89 -4.36 -21.43
N SER A 85 4.63 -4.90 -22.62
CA SER A 85 4.70 -6.33 -22.91
C SER A 85 6.14 -6.87 -22.72
N ASN A 86 7.15 -6.12 -23.16
CA ASN A 86 8.54 -6.52 -22.94
C ASN A 86 8.92 -6.51 -21.45
N VAL A 87 8.55 -5.47 -20.70
CA VAL A 87 8.77 -5.42 -19.24
C VAL A 87 8.08 -6.60 -18.55
N TYR A 88 6.84 -6.88 -18.93
CA TYR A 88 6.09 -8.02 -18.40
C TYR A 88 6.82 -9.35 -18.65
N LYS A 89 7.31 -9.58 -19.86
CA LYS A 89 8.08 -10.79 -20.20
C LYS A 89 9.38 -10.90 -19.40
N ILE A 90 10.08 -9.79 -19.20
CA ILE A 90 11.30 -9.76 -18.37
C ILE A 90 10.99 -10.20 -16.94
N ILE A 91 9.96 -9.64 -16.32
CA ILE A 91 9.55 -9.99 -14.95
C ILE A 91 9.14 -11.47 -14.91
N ARG A 92 8.33 -11.91 -15.86
CA ARG A 92 7.86 -13.29 -15.93
C ARG A 92 9.02 -14.29 -16.08
N ASN A 93 10.00 -13.98 -16.90
CA ASN A 93 11.19 -14.82 -17.05
C ASN A 93 11.98 -14.92 -15.74
N CYS A 94 12.20 -13.79 -15.04
CA CYS A 94 12.85 -13.81 -13.72
C CYS A 94 12.06 -14.63 -12.71
N GLN A 95 10.73 -14.54 -12.73
CA GLN A 95 9.88 -15.32 -11.83
C GLN A 95 9.96 -16.82 -12.07
N LEU A 96 10.06 -17.26 -13.33
CA LEU A 96 10.05 -18.66 -13.70
C LEU A 96 11.44 -19.32 -13.66
N GLN A 97 12.47 -18.57 -14.01
CA GLN A 97 13.84 -19.09 -14.17
C GLN A 97 14.79 -18.63 -13.03
N GLY A 98 14.32 -17.72 -12.20
CA GLY A 98 15.16 -17.03 -11.24
C GLY A 98 16.09 -15.99 -11.89
N GLY A 99 16.92 -15.35 -11.08
CA GLY A 99 17.92 -14.41 -11.56
C GLY A 99 17.53 -12.94 -11.32
N LEU A 100 18.28 -12.04 -11.93
CA LEU A 100 18.13 -10.58 -11.83
C LEU A 100 18.02 -10.00 -13.25
N ALA A 101 17.06 -9.12 -13.45
CA ALA A 101 16.93 -8.36 -14.69
C ALA A 101 16.75 -6.87 -14.41
N ILE A 102 17.22 -6.05 -15.34
CA ILE A 102 17.11 -4.59 -15.28
C ILE A 102 16.40 -4.11 -16.56
N ALA A 103 15.26 -3.43 -16.39
CA ALA A 103 14.55 -2.80 -17.49
C ALA A 103 14.91 -1.31 -17.54
N CYS A 104 15.75 -0.92 -18.51
CA CYS A 104 16.17 0.46 -18.75
C CYS A 104 15.39 1.07 -19.91
N GLY A 105 15.32 2.40 -19.96
CA GLY A 105 14.69 3.17 -21.04
C GLY A 105 14.25 4.55 -20.54
N ASP A 106 13.79 5.39 -21.47
CA ASP A 106 13.43 6.78 -21.22
C ASP A 106 12.32 6.96 -20.18
N ALA A 107 12.26 8.13 -19.56
CA ALA A 107 11.18 8.46 -18.65
C ALA A 107 9.82 8.49 -19.39
N GLY A 108 8.76 8.12 -18.72
CA GLY A 108 7.40 8.20 -19.27
C GLY A 108 6.97 7.07 -20.20
N ILE A 109 7.86 6.17 -20.66
CA ILE A 109 7.51 5.08 -21.61
C ILE A 109 6.65 3.94 -21.01
N GLY A 110 6.24 4.02 -19.75
CA GLY A 110 5.30 3.07 -19.15
C GLY A 110 5.91 1.92 -18.32
N LYS A 111 7.25 1.89 -18.10
CA LYS A 111 7.90 0.82 -17.30
C LYS A 111 7.25 0.58 -15.94
N THR A 112 7.08 1.65 -15.17
CA THR A 112 6.47 1.60 -13.83
C THR A 112 5.02 1.12 -13.87
N GLN A 113 4.27 1.49 -14.90
CA GLN A 113 2.89 1.03 -15.07
C GLN A 113 2.84 -0.46 -15.40
N ALA A 114 3.75 -0.96 -16.24
CA ALA A 114 3.88 -2.38 -16.50
C ALA A 114 4.21 -3.19 -15.23
N CYS A 115 5.16 -2.71 -14.41
CA CYS A 115 5.50 -3.33 -13.14
C CYS A 115 4.30 -3.36 -12.16
N ARG A 116 3.56 -2.25 -12.06
CA ARG A 116 2.37 -2.17 -11.22
C ARG A 116 1.25 -3.07 -11.72
N GLN A 117 1.07 -3.18 -13.04
CA GLN A 117 0.07 -4.06 -13.62
C GLN A 117 0.43 -5.52 -13.34
N TYR A 118 1.70 -5.91 -13.55
CA TYR A 118 2.18 -7.25 -13.20
C TYR A 118 1.90 -7.58 -11.72
N TYR A 119 2.20 -6.65 -10.81
CA TYR A 119 1.92 -6.83 -9.39
C TYR A 119 0.41 -6.98 -9.09
N ARG A 120 -0.47 -6.25 -9.78
CA ARG A 120 -1.93 -6.40 -9.62
C ARG A 120 -2.42 -7.79 -10.02
N GLU A 121 -1.86 -8.34 -11.09
CA GLU A 121 -2.25 -9.65 -11.64
C GLU A 121 -1.63 -10.82 -10.85
N HIS A 122 -0.44 -10.64 -10.30
CA HIS A 122 0.35 -11.71 -9.66
C HIS A 122 0.72 -11.42 -8.20
N GLY A 123 -0.05 -10.59 -7.49
CA GLY A 123 0.29 -10.09 -6.15
C GLY A 123 0.55 -11.15 -5.09
N THR A 124 0.05 -12.38 -5.28
CA THR A 124 0.32 -13.50 -4.36
C THR A 124 1.80 -13.93 -4.38
N ASN A 125 2.42 -13.91 -5.56
CA ASN A 125 3.80 -14.38 -5.79
C ASN A 125 4.71 -13.24 -6.25
N CYS A 126 4.31 -12.00 -6.05
CA CYS A 126 5.05 -10.82 -6.47
C CYS A 126 5.09 -9.79 -5.34
N THR A 127 6.26 -9.26 -5.06
CA THR A 127 6.44 -8.14 -4.14
C THR A 127 6.88 -6.92 -4.91
N TYR A 128 6.14 -5.81 -4.78
CA TYR A 128 6.48 -4.55 -5.43
C TYR A 128 7.03 -3.55 -4.42
N ILE A 129 8.22 -3.02 -4.70
CA ILE A 129 8.87 -1.98 -3.91
C ILE A 129 9.25 -0.78 -4.77
N THR A 130 9.33 0.39 -4.15
CA THR A 130 9.83 1.60 -4.80
C THR A 130 11.01 2.12 -4.00
N VAL A 131 12.18 2.14 -4.62
CA VAL A 131 13.39 2.72 -4.04
C VAL A 131 13.43 4.21 -4.31
N ASN A 132 13.67 5.00 -3.28
CA ASN A 132 13.80 6.46 -3.39
C ASN A 132 15.22 6.90 -2.97
N PRO A 133 15.64 8.16 -3.23
CA PRO A 133 16.98 8.64 -2.91
C PRO A 133 17.39 8.56 -1.43
N CYS A 134 16.44 8.37 -0.50
CA CYS A 134 16.74 8.19 0.92
C CYS A 134 17.23 6.77 1.25
N ILE A 135 17.00 5.79 0.36
CA ILE A 135 17.42 4.41 0.53
C ILE A 135 18.82 4.25 -0.06
N LYS A 136 19.85 4.42 0.80
CA LYS A 136 21.25 4.51 0.36
C LYS A 136 22.13 3.33 0.82
N SER A 137 21.59 2.41 1.60
CA SER A 137 22.38 1.30 2.14
C SER A 137 21.69 -0.04 1.91
N SER A 138 22.48 -1.12 1.86
CA SER A 138 21.96 -2.49 1.77
C SER A 138 20.97 -2.78 2.91
N LYS A 139 21.22 -2.26 4.11
CA LYS A 139 20.32 -2.41 5.25
C LYS A 139 18.96 -1.78 4.96
N SER A 140 18.91 -0.53 4.46
CA SER A 140 17.64 0.14 4.17
C SER A 140 16.87 -0.51 3.02
N VAL A 141 17.55 -1.11 2.05
CA VAL A 141 16.90 -1.93 1.01
C VAL A 141 16.28 -3.19 1.62
N LEU A 142 17.01 -3.92 2.46
CA LEU A 142 16.49 -5.11 3.15
C LEU A 142 15.33 -4.77 4.09
N GLU A 143 15.39 -3.65 4.81
CA GLU A 143 14.29 -3.19 5.64
C GLU A 143 13.04 -2.87 4.82
N LEU A 144 13.22 -2.28 3.62
CA LEU A 144 12.12 -2.01 2.70
C LEU A 144 11.48 -3.31 2.19
N ILE A 145 12.27 -4.28 1.75
CA ILE A 145 11.78 -5.61 1.33
C ILE A 145 11.10 -6.30 2.51
N GLY A 146 11.78 -6.33 3.67
CA GLY A 146 11.27 -6.97 4.88
C GLY A 146 9.93 -6.41 5.33
N SER A 147 9.73 -5.09 5.23
CA SER A 147 8.47 -4.45 5.57
C SER A 147 7.29 -4.95 4.72
N LYS A 148 7.55 -5.34 3.47
CA LYS A 148 6.54 -5.90 2.57
C LYS A 148 6.27 -7.38 2.84
N LEU A 149 7.27 -8.08 3.35
CA LEU A 149 7.19 -9.50 3.68
C LEU A 149 6.84 -9.75 5.16
N ASN A 150 6.47 -8.72 5.91
CA ASN A 150 6.18 -8.80 7.36
C ASN A 150 7.36 -9.41 8.15
N VAL A 151 8.56 -8.92 7.87
CA VAL A 151 9.80 -9.24 8.60
C VAL A 151 10.10 -8.11 9.58
N SER A 152 10.46 -8.46 10.80
CA SER A 152 10.84 -7.48 11.84
C SER A 152 12.18 -6.82 11.51
N SER A 153 12.35 -5.54 11.91
CA SER A 153 13.63 -4.85 11.80
C SER A 153 14.72 -5.54 12.64
N GLY A 154 15.97 -5.50 12.16
CA GLY A 154 17.06 -6.17 12.85
C GLY A 154 18.43 -5.87 12.24
N SER A 155 19.42 -6.70 12.56
CA SER A 155 20.72 -6.66 11.88
C SER A 155 20.59 -7.08 10.42
N VAL A 156 21.55 -6.67 9.57
CA VAL A 156 21.55 -7.03 8.13
C VAL A 156 21.49 -8.54 7.94
N SER A 157 22.27 -9.28 8.70
CA SER A 157 22.30 -10.75 8.63
C SER A 157 20.97 -11.38 9.00
N ARG A 158 20.32 -10.89 10.05
CA ARG A 158 19.01 -11.37 10.47
C ARG A 158 17.93 -11.06 9.43
N LEU A 159 17.89 -9.83 8.93
CA LEU A 159 16.97 -9.42 7.86
C LEU A 159 17.13 -10.30 6.63
N TRP A 160 18.38 -10.54 6.22
CA TRP A 160 18.68 -11.42 5.09
C TRP A 160 18.13 -12.84 5.29
N LEU A 161 18.41 -13.45 6.44
CA LEU A 161 17.93 -14.80 6.75
C LEU A 161 16.40 -14.88 6.78
N GLU A 162 15.75 -13.94 7.45
CA GLU A 162 14.29 -13.93 7.56
C GLU A 162 13.61 -13.65 6.20
N ILE A 163 14.16 -12.76 5.38
CA ILE A 163 13.66 -12.50 4.02
C ILE A 163 13.85 -13.76 3.16
N SER A 164 15.05 -14.36 3.17
CA SER A 164 15.34 -15.56 2.38
C SER A 164 14.44 -16.73 2.74
N SER A 165 14.09 -16.88 4.02
CA SER A 165 13.17 -17.95 4.46
C SER A 165 11.71 -17.74 4.00
N LYS A 166 11.34 -16.51 3.66
CA LYS A 166 9.99 -16.17 3.17
C LYS A 166 9.87 -16.18 1.66
N LEU A 167 11.00 -16.14 0.96
CA LEU A 167 11.02 -16.24 -0.49
C LEU A 167 11.00 -17.72 -0.89
N SER A 168 10.11 -18.07 -1.79
CA SER A 168 9.97 -19.40 -2.37
C SER A 168 10.12 -19.36 -3.88
N ASP A 169 10.30 -20.53 -4.49
CA ASP A 169 10.33 -20.64 -5.94
C ASP A 169 9.07 -20.04 -6.58
N GLY A 170 9.26 -19.33 -7.67
CA GLY A 170 8.19 -18.64 -8.36
C GLY A 170 7.78 -17.29 -7.76
N MET A 171 8.45 -16.81 -6.72
CA MET A 171 8.29 -15.42 -6.25
C MET A 171 9.22 -14.47 -7.00
N VAL A 172 8.77 -13.23 -7.18
CA VAL A 172 9.56 -12.15 -7.77
C VAL A 172 9.44 -10.87 -6.94
N ILE A 173 10.54 -10.13 -6.80
CA ILE A 173 10.58 -8.79 -6.21
C ILE A 173 10.82 -7.81 -7.37
N ILE A 174 9.94 -6.82 -7.49
CA ILE A 174 9.97 -5.77 -8.51
C ILE A 174 10.26 -4.43 -7.84
#